data_372a2e4ec3c06dc593c9d7074cb18535
#
_entry.id   372a2e4ec3c06dc593c9d7074cb18535
#
_cell.length_a   1.000
_cell.length_b   1.000
_cell.length_c   1.000
_cell.angle_alpha   90.00
_cell.angle_beta   90.00
_cell.angle_gamma   90.00
#
_symmetry.space_group_name_H-M   'P 1'
#
loop_
_entity.id
_entity.type
_entity.pdbx_description
1 polymer ?
#
loop_
_entity_poly.entity_id
_entity_poly.type
_entity_poly.pdbx_seq_one_letter_code
_entity_poly.pdbx_strand_id
1 'polypeptide(L)'
;MFEGTSCINDPIIISPDLAFRAEATTGEGSIWHPDRNTLFWVDIEGKTLYEYIPDLQNCRSWQFDRMVSTVVPETDSTVVVALQNEIIRVNLTDGNTTSIAPIPDNNGKIRCNDGKCDPSGRLWIGT
;
A
#
# COMPACT_ATOMS: atom_id res chain seq x y z
N MET A 1 43.94 18.32 -25.80
CA MET A 1 44.10 17.26 -24.76
C MET A 1 42.94 17.39 -23.83
N PHE A 2 41.98 16.48 -23.89
CA PHE A 2 40.87 16.45 -22.94
C PHE A 2 41.31 15.60 -21.75
N GLU A 3 41.56 16.22 -20.61
CA GLU A 3 41.66 15.46 -19.38
C GLU A 3 40.25 14.97 -19.05
N GLY A 4 40.00 13.70 -19.27
CA GLY A 4 38.79 13.03 -18.80
C GLY A 4 38.84 13.00 -17.28
N THR A 5 38.10 13.89 -16.64
CA THR A 5 37.73 13.67 -15.25
C THR A 5 36.88 12.40 -15.23
N SER A 6 37.50 11.28 -14.83
CA SER A 6 36.75 10.09 -14.48
C SER A 6 35.83 10.48 -13.33
N CYS A 7 34.55 10.68 -13.60
CA CYS A 7 33.53 10.66 -12.56
C CYS A 7 33.50 9.23 -12.01
N ILE A 8 34.43 8.92 -11.12
CA ILE A 8 34.30 7.78 -10.24
C ILE A 8 33.24 8.23 -9.23
N ASN A 9 31.97 8.03 -9.58
CA ASN A 9 30.94 8.02 -8.57
C ASN A 9 31.20 6.76 -7.75
N ASP A 10 31.85 6.92 -6.61
CA ASP A 10 31.90 5.85 -5.63
C ASP A 10 30.45 5.42 -5.37
N PRO A 11 30.15 4.11 -5.40
CA PRO A 11 28.81 3.66 -5.15
C PRO A 11 28.37 4.14 -3.77
N ILE A 12 27.25 4.84 -3.71
CA ILE A 12 26.63 5.21 -2.43
C ILE A 12 26.12 3.91 -1.80
N ILE A 13 26.81 3.46 -0.77
CA ILE A 13 26.38 2.31 0.01
C ILE A 13 25.42 2.81 1.09
N ILE A 14 24.15 2.44 0.98
CA ILE A 14 23.12 2.73 1.97
C ILE A 14 22.80 1.42 2.70
N SER A 15 22.99 1.42 4.01
CA SER A 15 22.52 0.33 4.87
C SER A 15 21.14 0.70 5.41
N PRO A 16 20.08 -0.04 5.07
CA PRO A 16 18.76 0.23 5.62
C PRO A 16 18.65 -0.20 7.07
N ASP A 17 17.92 0.58 7.85
CA ASP A 17 17.51 0.22 9.20
C ASP A 17 16.07 -0.30 9.20
N LEU A 18 15.76 -1.24 10.08
CA LEU A 18 14.41 -1.77 10.25
C LEU A 18 13.55 -0.74 10.99
N ALA A 19 12.63 -0.09 10.28
CA ALA A 19 11.70 0.88 10.87
C ALA A 19 10.58 0.23 11.70
N PHE A 20 10.04 -0.90 11.22
CA PHE A 20 8.97 -1.63 11.89
C PHE A 20 8.98 -3.12 11.48
N ARG A 21 8.80 -4.02 12.46
CA ARG A 21 8.71 -5.46 12.24
C ARG A 21 7.25 -5.88 12.12
N ALA A 22 6.73 -5.93 10.91
CA ALA A 22 5.35 -6.31 10.65
C ALA A 22 5.09 -7.83 10.73
N GLU A 23 6.13 -8.65 10.42
CA GLU A 23 6.02 -10.12 10.30
C GLU A 23 4.91 -10.55 9.31
N ALA A 24 4.74 -9.77 8.24
CA ALA A 24 3.75 -10.03 7.21
C ALA A 24 4.03 -11.34 6.49
N THR A 25 2.97 -12.10 6.19
CA THR A 25 3.07 -13.34 5.40
C THR A 25 3.34 -13.01 3.94
N THR A 26 2.61 -12.05 3.38
CA THR A 26 2.78 -11.56 2.00
C THR A 26 2.63 -10.03 2.01
N GLY A 27 3.69 -9.34 2.45
CA GLY A 27 3.74 -7.89 2.52
C GLY A 27 3.99 -7.28 1.14
N GLU A 28 3.06 -6.46 0.64
CA GLU A 28 3.12 -5.83 -0.68
C GLU A 28 2.46 -4.44 -0.71
N GLY A 29 2.54 -3.80 -1.88
CA GLY A 29 1.76 -2.61 -2.21
C GLY A 29 2.08 -1.38 -1.35
N SER A 30 3.34 -1.19 -0.97
CA SER A 30 3.72 -0.03 -0.17
C SER A 30 3.47 1.28 -0.92
N ILE A 31 2.83 2.24 -0.24
CA ILE A 31 2.54 3.56 -0.78
C ILE A 31 2.64 4.63 0.30
N TRP A 32 3.26 5.76 -0.05
CA TRP A 32 3.32 6.93 0.81
C TRP A 32 2.05 7.76 0.70
N HIS A 33 1.50 8.16 1.84
CA HIS A 33 0.37 9.09 1.91
C HIS A 33 0.90 10.50 2.22
N PRO A 34 0.94 11.42 1.24
CA PRO A 34 1.63 12.69 1.41
C PRO A 34 0.97 13.61 2.43
N ASP A 35 -0.37 13.65 2.50
CA ASP A 35 -1.09 14.54 3.41
C ASP A 35 -0.99 14.09 4.88
N ARG A 36 -0.78 12.79 5.10
CA ARG A 36 -0.63 12.21 6.43
C ARG A 36 0.82 12.03 6.86
N ASN A 37 1.76 12.09 5.93
CA ASN A 37 3.16 11.71 6.16
C ASN A 37 3.31 10.30 6.76
N THR A 38 2.58 9.34 6.20
CA THR A 38 2.58 7.94 6.66
C THR A 38 2.77 6.98 5.51
N LEU A 39 3.28 5.78 5.81
CA LEU A 39 3.47 4.70 4.87
C LEU A 39 2.37 3.65 5.05
N PHE A 40 1.68 3.31 3.98
CA PHE A 40 0.74 2.19 3.95
C PHE A 40 1.34 1.00 3.21
N TRP A 41 0.95 -0.21 3.61
CA TRP A 41 1.14 -1.46 2.86
C TRP A 41 0.09 -2.48 3.27
N VAL A 42 0.04 -3.59 2.55
CA VAL A 42 -0.90 -4.69 2.83
C VAL A 42 -0.14 -5.98 3.13
N ASP A 43 -0.73 -6.84 3.94
CA ASP A 43 -0.42 -8.26 4.00
C ASP A 43 -1.57 -9.03 3.38
N ILE A 44 -1.37 -9.53 2.16
CA ILE A 44 -2.43 -10.15 1.35
C ILE A 44 -3.01 -11.36 2.07
N GLU A 45 -2.16 -12.32 2.44
CA GLU A 45 -2.59 -13.55 3.12
C GLU A 45 -2.95 -13.31 4.59
N GLY A 46 -2.27 -12.38 5.24
CA GLY A 46 -2.60 -11.92 6.58
C GLY A 46 -3.86 -11.04 6.63
N LYS A 47 -4.43 -10.68 5.46
CA LYS A 47 -5.69 -9.92 5.33
C LYS A 47 -5.67 -8.60 6.10
N THR A 48 -4.53 -7.92 6.10
CA THR A 48 -4.28 -6.76 6.94
C THR A 48 -3.77 -5.58 6.14
N LEU A 49 -4.36 -4.41 6.38
CA LEU A 49 -3.83 -3.11 5.97
C LEU A 49 -3.02 -2.54 7.13
N TYR A 50 -1.84 -2.03 6.85
CA TYR A 50 -0.97 -1.36 7.81
C TYR A 50 -0.75 0.11 7.46
N GLU A 51 -0.62 0.95 8.49
CA GLU A 51 -0.17 2.34 8.41
C GLU A 51 0.97 2.54 9.40
N TYR A 52 2.16 2.83 8.92
CA TYR A 52 3.29 3.26 9.75
C TYR A 52 3.37 4.78 9.82
N ILE A 53 3.46 5.30 11.04
CA ILE A 53 3.53 6.72 11.35
C ILE A 53 4.94 7.04 11.85
N PRO A 54 5.85 7.55 10.98
CA PRO A 54 7.25 7.73 11.34
C PRO A 54 7.48 8.63 12.55
N ASP A 55 6.77 9.74 12.64
CA ASP A 55 6.91 10.71 13.74
C ASP A 55 6.58 10.12 15.11
N LEU A 56 5.71 9.12 15.15
CA LEU A 56 5.31 8.41 16.37
C LEU A 56 6.05 7.08 16.55
N GLN A 57 6.82 6.65 15.55
CA GLN A 57 7.43 5.32 15.48
C GLN A 57 6.43 4.21 15.79
N ASN A 58 5.20 4.37 15.31
CA ASN A 58 4.07 3.49 15.61
C ASN A 58 3.41 2.97 14.33
N CYS A 59 2.75 1.82 14.46
CA CYS A 59 2.01 1.20 13.38
C CYS A 59 0.56 0.94 13.80
N ARG A 60 -0.37 1.28 12.93
CA ARG A 60 -1.79 0.94 13.04
C ARG A 60 -2.13 -0.13 12.03
N SER A 61 -3.17 -0.90 12.30
CA SER A 61 -3.61 -1.94 11.38
C SER A 61 -5.13 -2.11 11.37
N TRP A 62 -5.65 -2.57 10.23
CA TRP A 62 -7.05 -2.93 10.02
C TRP A 62 -7.10 -4.34 9.45
N GLN A 63 -7.83 -5.21 10.15
CA GLN A 63 -8.02 -6.62 9.78
C GLN A 63 -9.30 -6.77 8.97
N PHE A 64 -9.24 -7.56 7.89
CA PHE A 64 -10.39 -7.89 7.04
C PHE A 64 -10.74 -9.38 7.12
N ASP A 65 -11.91 -9.75 6.63
CA ASP A 65 -12.37 -11.15 6.53
C ASP A 65 -11.85 -11.88 5.29
N ARG A 66 -11.30 -11.12 4.32
CA ARG A 66 -10.79 -11.63 3.04
C ARG A 66 -9.47 -10.97 2.66
N MET A 67 -8.80 -11.52 1.63
CA MET A 67 -7.51 -10.98 1.19
C MET A 67 -7.61 -9.51 0.80
N VAL A 68 -6.59 -8.74 1.18
CA VAL A 68 -6.42 -7.33 0.83
C VAL A 68 -5.20 -7.21 -0.07
N SER A 69 -5.36 -6.61 -1.25
CA SER A 69 -4.36 -6.69 -2.32
C SER A 69 -3.62 -5.39 -2.58
N THR A 70 -4.31 -4.27 -2.45
CA THR A 70 -3.70 -2.94 -2.67
C THR A 70 -4.42 -1.87 -1.89
N VAL A 71 -3.74 -0.78 -1.66
CA VAL A 71 -4.25 0.43 -1.01
C VAL A 71 -3.81 1.66 -1.79
N VAL A 72 -4.70 2.62 -1.93
CA VAL A 72 -4.37 3.94 -2.49
C VAL A 72 -4.95 5.06 -1.62
N PRO A 73 -4.19 6.14 -1.39
CA PRO A 73 -4.69 7.33 -0.71
C PRO A 73 -5.89 7.94 -1.44
N GLU A 74 -6.87 8.43 -0.70
CA GLU A 74 -8.02 9.15 -1.25
C GLU A 74 -8.13 10.56 -0.65
N THR A 75 -8.21 10.65 0.68
CA THR A 75 -8.22 11.91 1.43
C THR A 75 -7.31 11.77 2.65
N ASP A 76 -7.17 12.83 3.45
CA ASP A 76 -6.42 12.78 4.72
C ASP A 76 -6.99 11.79 5.76
N SER A 77 -8.24 11.38 5.60
CA SER A 77 -8.96 10.49 6.52
C SER A 77 -9.47 9.19 5.91
N THR A 78 -9.32 9.02 4.60
CA THR A 78 -9.80 7.82 3.89
C THR A 78 -8.77 7.26 2.91
N VAL A 79 -8.80 5.94 2.75
CA VAL A 79 -8.07 5.22 1.71
C VAL A 79 -9.03 4.31 0.95
N VAL A 80 -8.70 4.03 -0.31
CA VAL A 80 -9.40 3.02 -1.10
C VAL A 80 -8.57 1.75 -1.08
N VAL A 81 -9.23 0.63 -0.83
CA VAL A 81 -8.62 -0.68 -0.64
C VAL A 81 -9.27 -1.69 -1.58
N ALA A 82 -8.46 -2.48 -2.26
CA ALA A 82 -8.94 -3.62 -3.04
C ALA A 82 -8.90 -4.88 -2.17
N LEU A 83 -10.07 -5.40 -1.87
CA LEU A 83 -10.25 -6.73 -1.30
C LEU A 83 -10.28 -7.79 -2.41
N GLN A 84 -10.40 -9.06 -2.05
CA GLN A 84 -10.39 -10.17 -3.00
C GLN A 84 -11.37 -9.97 -4.16
N ASN A 85 -12.58 -9.49 -3.89
CA ASN A 85 -13.69 -9.39 -4.84
C ASN A 85 -14.48 -8.07 -4.73
N GLU A 86 -13.90 -7.05 -4.12
CA GLU A 86 -14.59 -5.79 -3.87
C GLU A 86 -13.60 -4.65 -3.68
N ILE A 87 -13.95 -3.48 -4.16
CA ILE A 87 -13.26 -2.23 -3.82
C ILE A 87 -14.06 -1.53 -2.72
N ILE A 88 -13.37 -1.16 -1.65
CA ILE A 88 -13.97 -0.47 -0.50
C ILE A 88 -13.24 0.83 -0.21
N ARG A 89 -13.94 1.75 0.45
CA ARG A 89 -13.34 2.89 1.16
C ARG A 89 -13.21 2.52 2.62
N VAL A 90 -12.06 2.80 3.22
CA VAL A 90 -11.82 2.65 4.65
C VAL A 90 -11.67 4.03 5.27
N ASN A 91 -12.44 4.32 6.28
CA ASN A 91 -12.26 5.50 7.12
C ASN A 91 -11.18 5.19 8.17
N LEU A 92 -10.10 5.93 8.13
CA LEU A 92 -8.92 5.71 8.99
C LEU A 92 -9.14 6.15 10.45
N THR A 93 -10.21 6.92 10.72
CA THR A 93 -10.51 7.43 12.06
C THR A 93 -11.26 6.39 12.90
N ASP A 94 -12.28 5.77 12.32
CA ASP A 94 -13.18 4.84 13.01
C ASP A 94 -13.13 3.40 12.48
N GLY A 95 -12.38 3.15 11.38
CA GLY A 95 -12.26 1.85 10.74
C GLY A 95 -13.49 1.41 9.95
N ASN A 96 -14.50 2.26 9.81
CA ASN A 96 -15.69 1.93 9.04
C ASN A 96 -15.37 1.78 7.56
N THR A 97 -16.08 0.87 6.90
CA THR A 97 -15.89 0.59 5.48
C THR A 97 -17.16 0.87 4.69
N THR A 98 -16.98 1.32 3.45
CA THR A 98 -18.06 1.55 2.50
C THR A 98 -17.72 0.88 1.18
N SER A 99 -18.63 0.06 0.65
CA SER A 99 -18.49 -0.55 -0.68
C SER A 99 -18.46 0.52 -1.77
N ILE A 100 -17.51 0.42 -2.69
CA ILE A 100 -17.42 1.27 -3.89
C ILE A 100 -17.88 0.48 -5.12
N ALA A 101 -17.30 -0.70 -5.33
CA ALA A 101 -17.61 -1.52 -6.49
C ALA A 101 -17.30 -3.00 -6.23
N PRO A 102 -18.16 -3.92 -6.69
CA PRO A 102 -17.82 -5.34 -6.72
C PRO A 102 -16.82 -5.63 -7.84
N ILE A 103 -15.98 -6.64 -7.62
CA ILE A 103 -15.10 -7.21 -8.64
C ILE A 103 -15.49 -8.67 -8.84
N PRO A 104 -15.74 -9.11 -10.09
CA PRO A 104 -16.03 -10.50 -10.35
C PRO A 104 -14.86 -11.40 -9.95
N ASP A 105 -15.09 -12.33 -9.04
CA ASP A 105 -14.08 -13.24 -8.52
C ASP A 105 -14.09 -14.62 -9.19
N ASN A 106 -14.98 -14.83 -10.16
CA ASN A 106 -15.16 -16.08 -10.88
C ASN A 106 -15.24 -17.30 -9.92
N ASN A 107 -16.11 -17.23 -8.93
CA ASN A 107 -16.28 -18.24 -7.88
C ASN A 107 -15.01 -18.49 -7.05
N GLY A 108 -14.32 -17.42 -6.69
CA GLY A 108 -13.11 -17.47 -5.87
C GLY A 108 -11.84 -17.89 -6.63
N LYS A 109 -11.89 -17.99 -7.95
CA LYS A 109 -10.73 -18.34 -8.79
C LYS A 109 -9.86 -17.14 -9.16
N ILE A 110 -10.39 -15.92 -8.99
CA ILE A 110 -9.72 -14.68 -9.30
C ILE A 110 -9.70 -13.85 -8.02
N ARG A 111 -8.60 -13.17 -7.78
CA ARG A 111 -8.48 -12.14 -6.74
C ARG A 111 -7.85 -10.89 -7.34
N CYS A 112 -8.09 -9.75 -6.72
CA CYS A 112 -7.29 -8.56 -6.99
C CYS A 112 -5.82 -8.80 -6.65
N ASN A 113 -4.95 -8.14 -7.38
CA ASN A 113 -3.52 -8.11 -7.15
C ASN A 113 -3.07 -6.63 -7.00
N ASP A 114 -1.92 -6.26 -7.54
CA ASP A 114 -1.44 -4.87 -7.44
C ASP A 114 -2.33 -3.90 -8.23
N GLY A 115 -2.34 -2.65 -7.79
CA GLY A 115 -3.08 -1.58 -8.42
C GLY A 115 -2.44 -0.22 -8.19
N LYS A 116 -2.70 0.71 -9.12
CA LYS A 116 -2.21 2.09 -9.06
C LYS A 116 -3.22 3.05 -9.65
N CYS A 117 -3.20 4.28 -9.12
CA CYS A 117 -3.93 5.39 -9.73
C CYS A 117 -3.12 6.00 -10.88
N ASP A 118 -3.82 6.35 -11.96
CA ASP A 118 -3.24 7.18 -13.02
C ASP A 118 -3.30 8.69 -12.63
N PRO A 119 -2.65 9.56 -13.41
CA PRO A 119 -2.67 11.00 -13.14
C PRO A 119 -4.06 11.66 -13.15
N SER A 120 -5.06 10.99 -13.72
CA SER A 120 -6.46 11.43 -13.72
C SER A 120 -7.26 10.90 -12.53
N GLY A 121 -6.63 10.20 -11.60
CA GLY A 121 -7.26 9.64 -10.40
C GLY A 121 -8.06 8.35 -10.63
N ARG A 122 -7.89 7.68 -11.79
CA ARG A 122 -8.53 6.39 -12.04
C ARG A 122 -7.69 5.27 -11.46
N LEU A 123 -8.31 4.39 -10.69
CA LEU A 123 -7.65 3.22 -10.12
C LEU A 123 -7.63 2.07 -11.16
N TRP A 124 -6.44 1.59 -11.46
CA TRP A 124 -6.20 0.40 -12.28
C TRP A 124 -5.78 -0.75 -11.37
N ILE A 125 -6.44 -1.90 -11.49
CA ILE A 125 -6.18 -3.08 -10.67
C ILE A 125 -5.98 -4.28 -11.59
N GLY A 126 -4.91 -5.04 -11.34
CA GLY A 126 -4.69 -6.36 -11.93
C GLY A 126 -5.43 -7.47 -11.16
N THR A 127 -5.71 -8.54 -11.84
CA THR A 127 -6.30 -9.76 -11.25
C THR A 127 -5.52 -10.99 -11.66
#